data_162a7188553c92c133d059284153c675
#
_entry.id   162a7188553c92c133d059284153c675
#
_cell.length_a   1.000
_cell.length_b   1.000
_cell.length_c   1.000
_cell.angle_alpha   90.00
_cell.angle_beta   90.00
_cell.angle_gamma   90.00
#
_symmetry.space_group_name_H-M   'P 1'
#
loop_
_entity.id
_entity.type
_entity.pdbx_description
1 polymer ?
#
loop_
_entity_poly.entity_id
_entity_poly.type
_entity_poly.pdbx_seq_one_letter_code
_entity_poly.pdbx_strand_id
1 'polypeptide(L)' 'GMSEKRVIEVDEYQHGLIINSLNDKRNELVEQGKDTEFVDDTLIEVMDAPMKREKKRHRDERER' A
#
# COMPACT_ATOMS: atom_id res chain seq x y z
N GLY A 1 -10.55 -18.94 2.14
CA GLY A 1 -9.49 -19.72 2.72
C GLY A 1 -8.24 -18.93 2.93
N MET A 2 -7.24 -19.56 3.46
CA MET A 2 -6.03 -18.86 3.82
C MET A 2 -5.22 -18.46 2.61
N SER A 3 -5.41 -19.14 1.51
CA SER A 3 -4.67 -18.78 0.31
C SER A 3 -5.35 -17.71 -0.51
N GLU A 4 -6.53 -17.29 -0.10
CA GLU A 4 -7.24 -16.27 -0.84
C GLU A 4 -6.65 -14.90 -0.58
N LYS A 5 -6.52 -14.11 -1.60
CA LYS A 5 -5.98 -12.77 -1.48
C LYS A 5 -6.96 -11.76 -2.02
N ARG A 6 -6.88 -10.57 -1.49
CA ARG A 6 -7.79 -9.52 -1.90
C ARG A 6 -7.02 -8.44 -2.62
N VAL A 7 -7.67 -7.86 -3.59
CA VAL A 7 -7.10 -6.75 -4.35
C VAL A 7 -8.01 -5.55 -4.19
N ILE A 8 -7.44 -4.43 -3.84
CA ILE A 8 -8.19 -3.19 -3.77
C ILE A 8 -7.45 -2.14 -4.56
N GLU A 9 -8.18 -1.15 -5.02
CA GLU A 9 -7.59 -0.02 -5.71
C GLU A 9 -7.69 1.19 -4.82
N VAL A 10 -6.58 1.89 -4.66
CA VAL A 10 -6.57 3.08 -3.82
C VAL A 10 -5.90 4.21 -4.59
N ASP A 11 -6.33 5.42 -4.32
CA ASP A 11 -5.65 6.57 -4.91
C ASP A 11 -4.43 6.92 -4.06
N GLU A 12 -3.71 7.92 -4.49
CA GLU A 12 -2.48 8.29 -3.83
C GLU A 12 -2.71 8.73 -2.40
N TYR A 13 -3.81 9.39 -2.19
CA TYR A 13 -4.16 9.87 -0.87
C TYR A 13 -4.42 8.70 0.08
N GLN A 14 -5.21 7.75 -0.39
CA GLN A 14 -5.51 6.55 0.40
C GLN A 14 -4.27 5.71 0.62
N HIS A 15 -3.41 5.66 -0.38
CA HIS A 15 -2.15 4.92 -0.25
C HIS A 15 -1.32 5.50 0.88
N GLY A 16 -1.21 6.83 0.94
CA GLY A 16 -0.49 7.47 2.03
C GLY A 16 -1.11 7.21 3.37
N LEU A 17 -2.43 7.19 3.43
CA LEU A 17 -3.12 6.89 4.67
C LEU A 17 -2.78 5.49 5.17
N ILE A 18 -2.76 4.54 4.26
CA ILE A 18 -2.45 3.16 4.64
C ILE A 18 -1.02 3.09 5.19
N ILE A 19 -0.08 3.71 4.49
CA ILE A 19 1.30 3.67 4.92
C ILE A 19 1.48 4.31 6.29
N ASN A 20 0.85 5.47 6.49
CA ASN A 20 0.95 6.14 7.77
C ASN A 20 0.34 5.32 8.89
N SER A 21 -0.78 4.68 8.61
CA SER A 21 -1.44 3.85 9.62
C SER A 21 -0.58 2.66 9.99
N LEU A 22 0.07 2.06 9.01
CA LEU A 22 0.94 0.92 9.28
C LEU A 22 2.17 1.35 10.07
N ASN A 23 2.71 2.52 9.75
CA ASN A 23 3.84 3.04 10.51
C ASN A 23 3.46 3.30 11.95
N ASP A 24 2.28 3.85 12.18
CA ASP A 24 1.82 4.09 13.54
C ASP A 24 1.70 2.77 14.29
N LYS A 25 1.17 1.77 13.63
CA LYS A 25 1.03 0.47 14.28
C LYS A 25 2.39 -0.14 14.59
N ARG A 26 3.32 0.02 13.67
CA ARG A 26 4.66 -0.48 13.88
C ARG A 26 5.29 0.17 15.12
N ASN A 27 5.16 1.49 15.22
CA ASN A 27 5.71 2.20 16.37
C ASN A 27 5.08 1.75 17.66
N GLU A 28 3.78 1.50 17.63
CA GLU A 28 3.08 1.02 18.80
C GLU A 28 3.61 -0.32 19.24
N LEU A 29 3.84 -1.21 18.28
CA LEU A 29 4.34 -2.54 18.59
C LEU A 29 5.76 -2.47 19.16
N VAL A 30 6.59 -1.59 18.61
CA VAL A 30 7.94 -1.41 19.14
C VAL A 30 7.90 -0.96 20.58
N GLU A 31 7.02 -0.02 20.90
CA GLU A 31 6.90 0.46 22.25
C GLU A 31 6.44 -0.63 23.21
N GLN A 32 5.66 -1.56 22.72
CA GLN A 32 5.18 -2.67 23.54
C GLN A 32 6.13 -3.84 23.57
N GLY A 33 7.25 -3.73 22.87
CA GLY A 33 8.21 -4.81 22.82
C GLY A 33 7.75 -6.00 22.01
N LYS A 34 6.86 -5.76 21.05
CA LYS A 34 6.30 -6.83 20.24
C LYS A 34 6.95 -6.87 18.87
N ASP A 35 6.80 -8.03 18.22
CA ASP A 35 7.35 -8.26 16.91
C ASP A 35 6.65 -7.39 15.88
N THR A 36 7.41 -6.80 14.97
CA THR A 36 6.87 -5.95 13.92
C THR A 36 6.95 -6.58 12.53
N GLU A 37 7.37 -7.82 12.45
CA GLU A 37 7.66 -8.44 11.17
C GLU A 37 6.47 -8.42 10.23
N PHE A 38 5.30 -8.75 10.74
CA PHE A 38 4.10 -8.80 9.92
C PHE A 38 3.75 -7.41 9.38
N VAL A 39 3.88 -6.40 10.21
CA VAL A 39 3.59 -5.03 9.78
C VAL A 39 4.65 -4.56 8.78
N ASP A 40 5.91 -4.91 9.02
CA ASP A 40 6.98 -4.54 8.11
C ASP A 40 6.76 -5.15 6.74
N ASP A 41 6.39 -6.42 6.70
CA ASP A 41 6.13 -7.09 5.42
C ASP A 41 4.96 -6.43 4.69
N THR A 42 3.91 -6.09 5.44
CA THR A 42 2.75 -5.45 4.85
C THR A 42 3.11 -4.07 4.31
N LEU A 43 3.93 -3.33 5.06
CA LEU A 43 4.39 -2.03 4.60
C LEU A 43 5.13 -2.13 3.28
N ILE A 44 6.01 -3.11 3.17
CA ILE A 44 6.77 -3.30 1.94
C ILE A 44 5.83 -3.61 0.79
N GLU A 45 4.86 -4.47 1.02
CA GLU A 45 3.90 -4.81 -0.03
C GLU A 45 3.10 -3.60 -0.48
N VAL A 46 2.69 -2.77 0.46
CA VAL A 46 1.92 -1.58 0.11
C VAL A 46 2.79 -0.60 -0.66
N MET A 47 4.02 -0.42 -0.22
CA MET A 47 4.91 0.53 -0.88
C MET A 47 5.30 0.08 -2.27
N ASP A 48 5.41 -1.23 -2.47
CA ASP A 48 5.78 -1.79 -3.76
C ASP A 48 4.61 -2.01 -4.70
N ALA A 49 3.40 -1.81 -4.23
CA ALA A 49 2.23 -2.05 -5.06
C ALA A 49 2.29 -1.22 -6.33
N PRO A 50 2.05 -1.82 -7.48
CA PRO A 50 2.17 -1.08 -8.73
C PRO A 50 1.05 -0.08 -8.89
N MET A 51 1.38 1.02 -9.54
CA MET A 51 0.40 2.01 -9.87
C MET A 51 -0.43 1.52 -11.03
N LYS A 52 -1.74 1.69 -10.90
CA LYS A 52 -2.61 1.40 -12.01
C LYS A 52 -2.67 2.61 -12.91
N ARG A 53 -2.32 2.43 -14.16
CA ARG A 53 -2.33 3.53 -15.08
C ARG A 53 -3.65 3.67 -15.75
N GLU A 54 -4.08 4.90 -15.89
CA GLU A 54 -5.25 5.19 -16.67
C GLU A 54 -4.89 5.16 -18.12
N LYS A 55 -5.66 4.53 -18.91
CA LYS A 55 -5.35 4.45 -20.28
C LYS A 55 -5.70 5.62 -21.05
N LYS A 56 -6.45 6.36 -20.56
CA LYS A 56 -6.81 7.45 -21.25
C LYS A 56 -5.99 8.51 -21.13
N ARG A 57 -5.53 8.70 -21.28
CA ARG A 57 -4.71 9.58 -20.97
C ARG A 57 -3.72 9.75 -21.71
N HIS A 58 -4.33 9.36 -22.14
CA HIS A 58 -3.59 9.44 -22.62
C HIS A 58 -3.14 9.73 -23.22
N ARG A 59 -3.41 9.71 -23.73
CA ARG A 59 -3.18 9.85 -24.37
C ARG A 59 -2.81 10.38 -24.79
N ASP A 60 -3.24 10.42 -25.16
CA ASP A 60 -2.98 10.74 -25.62
C ASP A 60 -2.33 11.31 -25.83
N GLU A 61 -2.56 11.23 -26.06
CA GLU A 61 -2.13 11.54 -26.31
C GLU A 61 -1.33 11.91 -26.51
N ARG A 62 -1.45 11.89 -27.01
CA ARG A 62 -0.93 11.99 -27.40
C ARG A 62 -0.51 12.16 -27.73
N GLU A 63 -0.96 11.90 -27.97
CA GLU A 63 -0.91 11.87 -28.41
C GLU A 63 -0.72 12.21 -28.70
N ARG A 64 -1.06 12.28 -29.37
CA ARG A 64 -1.21 12.57 -29.82
C ARG A 64 -0.75 13.01 -30.04
#